data_ec63d1c3b5d4e3dbf8874dda222eefd0
#
_entry.id   ec63d1c3b5d4e3dbf8874dda222eefd0
#
_cell.length_a   1.000
_cell.length_b   1.000
_cell.length_c   1.000
_cell.angle_alpha   90.00
_cell.angle_beta   90.00
_cell.angle_gamma   90.00
#
_symmetry.space_group_name_H-M   'P 1'
#
loop_
_entity.id
_entity.type
_entity.pdbx_description
1 polymer ?
#
loop_
_entity_poly.entity_id
_entity_poly.type
_entity_poly.pdbx_seq_one_letter_code
_entity_poly.pdbx_strand_id
1 'polypeptide(L)'
;EIMGRPAVEFPNEPERPNNKPINIETSIFSDIINKTIFAVSKDELKPALSGVLFQIKNNSILSVSTDGHRLVKYARHGLNINIDRDVIIPKKFLSLISSNISQVENINLYINENQVIIEVGNDVFYSRVIDERFPDFESVIPKDNNKELIVNRLDLLSTVKRVSVLSNKTTRQIALNLTKDNIKITTEDSEKSSKGFENISGSFIGEDLTIGYNAAYLKDILSHLTTDEIIIKLDSPISAGLFFPKEQLKDSDLTMLLMPIRLNNW
;
A
#
# COMPACT_ATOMS: atom_id res chain seq x y z
N GLU A 1 12.87 38.48 22.91
CA GLU A 1 12.82 39.14 21.59
C GLU A 1 12.85 38.08 20.51
N ILE A 2 11.86 38.11 19.61
CA ILE A 2 11.78 37.13 18.49
C ILE A 2 11.90 37.95 17.21
N MET A 3 12.86 37.56 16.36
CA MET A 3 13.01 38.17 15.03
C MET A 3 11.96 37.60 14.09
N GLY A 4 11.16 38.45 13.48
CA GLY A 4 10.19 38.09 12.46
C GLY A 4 10.68 38.41 11.04
N ARG A 5 9.94 37.95 10.03
CA ARG A 5 10.09 38.38 8.64
C ARG A 5 8.96 39.34 8.26
N PRO A 6 9.18 40.23 7.28
CA PRO A 6 8.13 41.11 6.79
C PRO A 6 6.93 40.30 6.27
N ALA A 7 5.70 40.76 6.54
CA ALA A 7 4.47 40.07 6.08
C ALA A 7 4.40 39.93 4.54
N VAL A 8 5.06 40.80 3.79
CA VAL A 8 5.14 40.73 2.33
C VAL A 8 5.90 39.50 1.81
N GLU A 9 6.76 38.89 2.65
CA GLU A 9 7.48 37.65 2.35
C GLU A 9 6.64 36.38 2.61
N PHE A 10 5.44 36.53 3.20
CA PHE A 10 4.54 35.40 3.39
C PHE A 10 4.03 34.89 2.03
N PRO A 11 4.10 33.59 1.75
CA PRO A 11 3.63 33.06 0.47
C PRO A 11 2.17 33.40 0.23
N ASN A 12 1.85 33.83 -0.99
CA ASN A 12 0.46 34.03 -1.40
C ASN A 12 -0.27 32.69 -1.41
N GLU A 13 -1.55 32.71 -1.04
CA GLU A 13 -2.42 31.56 -1.23
C GLU A 13 -2.48 31.20 -2.73
N PRO A 14 -2.30 29.93 -3.10
CA PRO A 14 -2.51 29.50 -4.47
C PRO A 14 -3.95 29.76 -4.91
N GLU A 15 -4.13 30.16 -6.18
CA GLU A 15 -5.48 30.32 -6.73
C GLU A 15 -6.25 29.01 -6.67
N ARG A 16 -7.48 29.09 -6.21
CA ARG A 16 -8.38 27.93 -6.22
C ARG A 16 -8.80 27.61 -7.65
N PRO A 17 -8.83 26.33 -8.04
CA PRO A 17 -9.35 25.95 -9.34
C PRO A 17 -10.82 26.37 -9.49
N ASN A 18 -11.21 26.80 -10.70
CA ASN A 18 -12.59 27.17 -10.99
C ASN A 18 -13.54 25.97 -11.13
N ASN A 19 -13.05 24.74 -11.00
CA ASN A 19 -13.84 23.51 -11.04
C ASN A 19 -14.52 23.25 -9.69
N LYS A 20 -15.63 22.51 -9.73
CA LYS A 20 -16.31 22.07 -8.50
C LYS A 20 -15.42 21.07 -7.75
N PRO A 21 -15.40 21.11 -6.39
CA PRO A 21 -14.69 20.14 -5.60
C PRO A 21 -15.30 18.74 -5.75
N ILE A 22 -14.46 17.74 -5.56
CA ILE A 22 -14.91 16.39 -5.28
C ILE A 22 -15.20 16.34 -3.78
N ASN A 23 -16.44 16.16 -3.41
CA ASN A 23 -16.83 15.95 -2.01
C ASN A 23 -16.70 14.46 -1.70
N ILE A 24 -15.87 14.12 -0.73
CA ILE A 24 -15.58 12.72 -0.34
C ILE A 24 -15.78 12.57 1.16
N GLU A 25 -16.44 11.51 1.57
CA GLU A 25 -16.50 11.13 2.98
C GLU A 25 -15.09 10.92 3.53
N THR A 26 -14.83 11.50 4.68
CA THR A 26 -13.52 11.41 5.37
C THR A 26 -13.10 9.96 5.62
N SER A 27 -14.06 9.09 5.96
CA SER A 27 -13.85 7.66 6.14
C SER A 27 -13.27 6.98 4.89
N ILE A 28 -13.83 7.31 3.71
CA ILE A 28 -13.38 6.77 2.41
C ILE A 28 -11.97 7.28 2.08
N PHE A 29 -11.73 8.60 2.24
CA PHE A 29 -10.42 9.16 1.93
C PHE A 29 -9.33 8.67 2.89
N SER A 30 -9.65 8.56 4.18
CA SER A 30 -8.75 7.96 5.18
C SER A 30 -8.41 6.51 4.84
N ASP A 31 -9.39 5.73 4.41
CA ASP A 31 -9.18 4.33 4.02
C ASP A 31 -8.27 4.23 2.78
N ILE A 32 -8.47 5.08 1.77
CA ILE A 32 -7.59 5.16 0.59
C ILE A 32 -6.15 5.46 1.02
N ILE A 33 -5.92 6.47 1.88
CA ILE A 33 -4.58 6.81 2.36
C ILE A 33 -3.98 5.64 3.14
N ASN A 34 -4.70 5.09 4.11
CA ASN A 34 -4.21 4.02 4.97
C ASN A 34 -3.85 2.75 4.19
N LYS A 35 -4.62 2.42 3.14
CA LYS A 35 -4.35 1.23 2.30
C LYS A 35 -3.16 1.43 1.36
N THR A 36 -2.78 2.65 1.02
CA THR A 36 -1.80 2.88 -0.06
C THR A 36 -0.49 3.52 0.41
N ILE A 37 -0.52 4.44 1.37
CA ILE A 37 0.63 5.29 1.71
C ILE A 37 1.88 4.52 2.18
N PHE A 38 1.70 3.32 2.76
CA PHE A 38 2.80 2.53 3.30
C PHE A 38 3.70 1.93 2.21
N ALA A 39 3.16 1.73 0.99
CA ALA A 39 3.89 1.14 -0.14
C ALA A 39 4.61 2.18 -1.01
N VAL A 40 4.49 3.47 -0.68
CA VAL A 40 5.20 4.56 -1.38
C VAL A 40 6.70 4.45 -1.16
N SER A 41 7.48 4.64 -2.23
CA SER A 41 8.95 4.62 -2.20
C SER A 41 9.53 5.70 -1.29
N LYS A 42 10.68 5.36 -0.67
CA LYS A 42 11.51 6.31 0.07
C LYS A 42 12.71 6.80 -0.77
N ASP A 43 12.86 6.27 -1.97
CA ASP A 43 13.94 6.61 -2.89
C ASP A 43 13.63 7.91 -3.62
N GLU A 44 14.36 8.96 -3.29
CA GLU A 44 14.18 10.29 -3.89
C GLU A 44 14.62 10.34 -5.37
N LEU A 45 15.35 9.33 -5.85
CA LEU A 45 15.72 9.21 -7.26
C LEU A 45 14.56 8.71 -8.15
N LYS A 46 13.45 8.33 -7.54
CA LYS A 46 12.24 7.86 -8.23
C LYS A 46 11.04 8.73 -7.87
N PRO A 47 10.96 9.98 -8.33
CA PRO A 47 9.94 10.92 -7.91
C PRO A 47 8.52 10.40 -8.15
N ALA A 48 8.25 9.76 -9.29
CA ALA A 48 6.95 9.16 -9.60
C ALA A 48 6.46 8.17 -8.53
N LEU A 49 7.37 7.47 -7.84
CA LEU A 49 7.05 6.50 -6.79
C LEU A 49 7.03 7.11 -5.39
N SER A 50 7.34 8.39 -5.23
CA SER A 50 7.36 9.08 -3.92
C SER A 50 5.99 9.61 -3.49
N GLY A 51 4.95 9.34 -4.27
CA GLY A 51 3.55 9.66 -4.04
C GLY A 51 2.62 8.48 -4.31
N VAL A 52 1.34 8.72 -4.15
CA VAL A 52 0.26 7.79 -4.53
C VAL A 52 -0.36 8.30 -5.82
N LEU A 53 -0.47 7.46 -6.83
CA LEU A 53 -1.25 7.73 -8.04
C LEU A 53 -2.74 7.67 -7.68
N PHE A 54 -3.49 8.69 -8.05
CA PHE A 54 -4.93 8.72 -8.04
C PHE A 54 -5.42 8.79 -9.49
N GLN A 55 -6.10 7.77 -9.94
CA GLN A 55 -6.82 7.77 -11.21
C GLN A 55 -8.31 7.94 -10.89
N ILE A 56 -8.84 9.10 -11.23
CA ILE A 56 -10.21 9.50 -10.90
C ILE A 56 -11.02 9.51 -12.17
N LYS A 57 -12.00 8.63 -12.28
CA LYS A 57 -12.90 8.55 -13.44
C LYS A 57 -14.12 7.66 -13.17
N ASN A 58 -15.18 7.86 -13.94
CA ASN A 58 -16.37 6.98 -13.93
C ASN A 58 -16.93 6.75 -12.52
N ASN A 59 -17.05 7.81 -11.72
CA ASN A 59 -17.52 7.73 -10.33
C ASN A 59 -16.66 6.82 -9.44
N SER A 60 -15.38 6.69 -9.73
CA SER A 60 -14.44 5.88 -8.96
C SER A 60 -13.09 6.59 -8.76
N ILE A 61 -12.39 6.18 -7.72
CA ILE A 61 -10.99 6.52 -7.48
C ILE A 61 -10.22 5.21 -7.42
N LEU A 62 -9.27 5.04 -8.32
CA LEU A 62 -8.25 4.01 -8.24
C LEU A 62 -6.98 4.64 -7.70
N SER A 63 -6.48 4.10 -6.59
CA SER A 63 -5.26 4.59 -5.94
C SER A 63 -4.18 3.52 -5.99
N VAL A 64 -2.98 3.90 -6.45
CA VAL A 64 -1.87 2.96 -6.63
C VAL A 64 -0.60 3.53 -6.01
N SER A 65 0.15 2.68 -5.33
CA SER A 65 1.47 3.00 -4.79
C SER A 65 2.41 1.80 -4.90
N THR A 66 3.69 2.06 -5.09
CA THR A 66 4.72 1.01 -5.17
C THR A 66 6.10 1.58 -4.82
N ASP A 67 6.97 0.73 -4.28
CA ASP A 67 8.41 1.00 -4.08
C ASP A 67 9.29 0.13 -4.99
N GLY A 68 8.66 -0.64 -5.90
CA GLY A 68 9.33 -1.60 -6.79
C GLY A 68 9.48 -3.00 -6.20
N HIS A 69 9.22 -3.20 -4.91
CA HIS A 69 9.23 -4.50 -4.23
C HIS A 69 7.83 -4.96 -3.84
N ARG A 70 6.95 -4.03 -3.63
CA ARG A 70 5.53 -4.25 -3.34
C ARG A 70 4.69 -3.21 -4.04
N LEU A 71 3.43 -3.53 -4.28
CA LEU A 71 2.47 -2.64 -4.91
C LEU A 71 1.12 -2.78 -4.21
N VAL A 72 0.43 -1.69 -4.07
CA VAL A 72 -0.97 -1.67 -3.64
C VAL A 72 -1.80 -1.00 -4.72
N LYS A 73 -2.88 -1.65 -5.08
CA LYS A 73 -3.93 -1.15 -5.97
C LYS A 73 -5.24 -1.20 -5.19
N TYR A 74 -5.83 -0.03 -4.96
CA TYR A 74 -7.07 0.08 -4.21
C TYR A 74 -8.06 0.97 -4.95
N ALA A 75 -9.20 0.40 -5.34
CA ALA A 75 -10.28 1.10 -6.00
C ALA A 75 -11.44 1.33 -5.04
N ARG A 76 -12.08 2.50 -5.15
CA ARG A 76 -13.35 2.84 -4.53
C ARG A 76 -14.32 3.27 -5.62
N HIS A 77 -15.48 2.61 -5.65
CA HIS A 77 -16.53 2.81 -6.63
C HIS A 77 -17.75 3.51 -6.02
N GLY A 78 -18.70 3.90 -6.86
CA GLY A 78 -19.95 4.50 -6.41
C GLY A 78 -19.85 5.91 -5.83
N LEU A 79 -18.74 6.60 -6.14
CA LEU A 79 -18.49 7.98 -5.72
C LEU A 79 -19.20 8.94 -6.69
N ASN A 80 -19.71 10.06 -6.17
CA ASN A 80 -20.32 11.08 -7.03
C ASN A 80 -19.24 12.03 -7.59
N ILE A 81 -18.51 11.56 -8.60
CA ILE A 81 -17.36 12.26 -9.18
C ILE A 81 -17.59 12.47 -10.67
N ASN A 82 -17.45 13.71 -11.11
CA ASN A 82 -17.62 14.12 -12.51
C ASN A 82 -16.35 14.78 -13.06
N ILE A 83 -15.21 14.15 -12.84
CA ILE A 83 -13.92 14.51 -13.47
C ILE A 83 -13.23 13.24 -13.95
N ASP A 84 -12.38 13.40 -14.98
CA ASP A 84 -11.47 12.36 -15.47
C ASP A 84 -10.05 12.91 -15.38
N ARG A 85 -9.27 12.37 -14.43
CA ARG A 85 -7.92 12.87 -14.17
C ARG A 85 -7.05 11.85 -13.44
N ASP A 86 -5.80 11.78 -13.88
CA ASP A 86 -4.72 11.07 -13.22
C ASP A 86 -3.79 12.08 -12.53
N VAL A 87 -3.43 11.82 -11.27
CA VAL A 87 -2.54 12.69 -10.49
C VAL A 87 -1.73 11.89 -9.48
N ILE A 88 -0.46 12.26 -9.30
CA ILE A 88 0.39 11.67 -8.25
C ILE A 88 0.47 12.65 -7.09
N ILE A 89 -0.13 12.27 -5.96
CA ILE A 89 -0.17 13.10 -4.75
C ILE A 89 1.00 12.71 -3.83
N PRO A 90 1.85 13.69 -3.42
CA PRO A 90 3.02 13.41 -2.60
C PRO A 90 2.68 12.75 -1.26
N LYS A 91 3.46 11.73 -0.86
CA LYS A 91 3.31 11.04 0.44
C LYS A 91 3.25 11.99 1.62
N LYS A 92 4.14 12.99 1.66
CA LYS A 92 4.20 13.96 2.77
C LYS A 92 2.89 14.71 2.95
N PHE A 93 2.26 15.10 1.83
CA PHE A 93 0.96 15.77 1.86
C PHE A 93 -0.15 14.85 2.35
N LEU A 94 -0.24 13.62 1.83
CA LEU A 94 -1.23 12.64 2.27
C LEU A 94 -1.08 12.29 3.77
N SER A 95 0.16 12.21 4.26
CA SER A 95 0.42 12.01 5.70
C SER A 95 -0.07 13.16 6.55
N LEU A 96 0.13 14.40 6.09
CA LEU A 96 -0.36 15.60 6.76
C LEU A 96 -1.90 15.60 6.83
N ILE A 97 -2.55 15.32 5.70
CA ILE A 97 -4.02 15.23 5.65
C ILE A 97 -4.52 14.15 6.60
N SER A 98 -3.98 12.93 6.55
CA SER A 98 -4.38 11.81 7.41
C SER A 98 -4.37 12.17 8.91
N SER A 99 -3.47 13.04 9.33
CA SER A 99 -3.38 13.50 10.73
C SER A 99 -4.42 14.55 11.11
N ASN A 100 -5.09 15.18 10.13
CA ASN A 100 -5.97 16.34 10.37
C ASN A 100 -7.44 16.11 10.00
N ILE A 101 -7.78 15.00 9.33
CA ILE A 101 -9.15 14.80 8.80
C ILE A 101 -10.14 14.13 9.76
N SER A 102 -9.70 13.67 10.93
CA SER A 102 -10.52 12.86 11.84
C SER A 102 -11.74 13.57 12.45
N GLN A 103 -11.82 14.89 12.32
CA GLN A 103 -12.84 15.71 12.99
C GLN A 103 -13.99 16.17 12.09
N VAL A 104 -13.96 15.81 10.80
CA VAL A 104 -14.97 16.24 9.81
C VAL A 104 -15.59 15.04 9.12
N GLU A 105 -16.84 15.14 8.72
CA GLU A 105 -17.56 14.08 8.03
C GLU A 105 -17.13 13.98 6.56
N ASN A 106 -16.92 15.11 5.91
CA ASN A 106 -16.55 15.21 4.50
C ASN A 106 -15.40 16.17 4.30
N ILE A 107 -14.63 15.93 3.25
CA ILE A 107 -13.59 16.82 2.72
C ILE A 107 -13.95 17.28 1.31
N ASN A 108 -13.43 18.43 0.92
CA ASN A 108 -13.50 18.91 -0.46
C ASN A 108 -12.13 18.79 -1.11
N LEU A 109 -12.04 17.99 -2.15
CA LEU A 109 -10.82 17.77 -2.92
C LEU A 109 -10.89 18.50 -4.25
N TYR A 110 -9.96 19.40 -4.50
CA TYR A 110 -9.76 20.10 -5.78
C TYR A 110 -8.46 19.60 -6.40
N ILE A 111 -8.50 19.28 -7.67
CA ILE A 111 -7.33 18.81 -8.43
C ILE A 111 -7.26 19.60 -9.74
N ASN A 112 -6.09 20.15 -10.02
CA ASN A 112 -5.73 20.69 -11.33
C ASN A 112 -4.42 20.05 -11.82
N GLU A 113 -3.85 20.58 -12.89
CA GLU A 113 -2.65 20.01 -13.53
C GLU A 113 -1.42 20.03 -12.62
N ASN A 114 -1.30 21.05 -11.75
CA ASN A 114 -0.06 21.31 -11.02
C ASN A 114 -0.23 21.21 -9.50
N GLN A 115 -1.47 21.17 -9.02
CA GLN A 115 -1.72 21.20 -7.57
C GLN A 115 -2.96 20.43 -7.15
N VAL A 116 -2.93 20.01 -5.91
CA VAL A 116 -4.06 19.44 -5.17
C VAL A 116 -4.35 20.34 -3.96
N ILE A 117 -5.63 20.61 -3.73
CA ILE A 117 -6.11 21.37 -2.57
C ILE A 117 -7.12 20.51 -1.83
N ILE A 118 -7.00 20.42 -0.53
CA ILE A 118 -7.95 19.69 0.32
C ILE A 118 -8.45 20.64 1.40
N GLU A 119 -9.76 20.84 1.46
CA GLU A 119 -10.44 21.57 2.52
C GLU A 119 -10.96 20.59 3.56
N VAL A 120 -10.62 20.84 4.82
CA VAL A 120 -10.98 20.04 5.99
C VAL A 120 -11.59 20.97 7.03
N GLY A 121 -12.90 21.07 7.07
CA GLY A 121 -13.58 22.06 7.91
C GLY A 121 -13.20 23.50 7.51
N ASN A 122 -12.54 24.21 8.40
CA ASN A 122 -12.05 25.58 8.15
C ASN A 122 -10.60 25.63 7.64
N ASP A 123 -9.91 24.50 7.63
CA ASP A 123 -8.51 24.41 7.23
C ASP A 123 -8.39 24.09 5.75
N VAL A 124 -7.40 24.69 5.09
CA VAL A 124 -7.12 24.51 3.68
C VAL A 124 -5.67 24.07 3.50
N PHE A 125 -5.48 22.94 2.87
CA PHE A 125 -4.17 22.34 2.61
C PHE A 125 -3.85 22.39 1.13
N TYR A 126 -2.64 22.84 0.81
CA TYR A 126 -2.16 22.98 -0.58
C TYR A 126 -0.92 22.13 -0.80
N SER A 127 -0.84 21.46 -1.94
CA SER A 127 0.37 20.77 -2.40
C SER A 127 0.50 20.85 -3.90
N ARG A 128 1.74 20.89 -4.38
CA ARG A 128 2.02 20.55 -5.77
C ARG A 128 1.85 19.05 -5.95
N VAL A 129 1.39 18.65 -7.12
CA VAL A 129 1.42 17.25 -7.56
C VAL A 129 2.83 16.89 -8.02
N ILE A 130 3.12 15.61 -8.13
CA ILE A 130 4.35 15.13 -8.75
C ILE A 130 4.09 15.04 -10.26
N ASP A 131 4.75 15.93 -11.00
CA ASP A 131 4.64 16.03 -12.47
C ASP A 131 5.58 15.00 -13.13
N GLU A 132 5.21 13.73 -12.99
CA GLU A 132 5.94 12.59 -13.53
C GLU A 132 4.96 11.52 -14.03
N ARG A 133 5.39 10.70 -14.96
CA ARG A 133 4.59 9.56 -15.42
C ARG A 133 4.74 8.39 -14.45
N PHE A 134 3.62 7.97 -13.86
CA PHE A 134 3.60 6.73 -13.05
C PHE A 134 3.89 5.51 -13.95
N PRO A 135 4.70 4.53 -13.50
CA PRO A 135 4.97 3.33 -14.29
C PRO A 135 3.71 2.54 -14.62
N ASP A 136 3.78 1.73 -15.68
CA ASP A 136 2.71 0.78 -16.01
C ASP A 136 2.64 -0.32 -14.94
N PHE A 137 1.82 -0.08 -13.94
CA PHE A 137 1.63 -0.98 -12.80
C PHE A 137 0.81 -2.22 -13.14
N GLU A 138 -0.05 -2.16 -14.16
CA GLU A 138 -0.88 -3.30 -14.55
C GLU A 138 0.00 -4.43 -15.14
N SER A 139 1.07 -4.10 -15.82
CA SER A 139 1.96 -5.07 -16.46
C SER A 139 2.72 -5.96 -15.46
N VAL A 140 2.88 -5.51 -14.21
CA VAL A 140 3.59 -6.27 -13.16
C VAL A 140 2.68 -7.15 -12.30
N ILE A 141 1.36 -7.02 -12.44
CA ILE A 141 0.38 -7.82 -11.71
C ILE A 141 0.17 -9.15 -12.44
N PRO A 142 0.59 -10.30 -11.86
CA PRO A 142 0.41 -11.60 -12.50
C PRO A 142 -1.08 -11.96 -12.64
N LYS A 143 -1.44 -12.54 -13.78
CA LYS A 143 -2.82 -12.97 -14.08
C LYS A 143 -3.01 -14.48 -13.89
N ASP A 144 -1.91 -15.23 -13.85
CA ASP A 144 -1.90 -16.69 -13.94
C ASP A 144 -1.53 -17.39 -12.61
N ASN A 145 -1.58 -16.68 -11.48
CA ASN A 145 -1.36 -17.27 -10.17
C ASN A 145 -2.47 -18.28 -9.85
N ASN A 146 -2.14 -19.56 -9.95
CA ASN A 146 -3.09 -20.69 -9.87
C ASN A 146 -3.08 -21.45 -8.55
N LYS A 147 -2.15 -21.12 -7.64
CA LYS A 147 -2.09 -21.65 -6.28
C LYS A 147 -2.72 -20.66 -5.30
N GLU A 148 -3.46 -21.18 -4.34
CA GLU A 148 -4.20 -20.34 -3.40
C GLU A 148 -3.94 -20.79 -1.95
N LEU A 149 -3.56 -19.84 -1.12
CA LEU A 149 -3.45 -19.99 0.32
C LEU A 149 -4.51 -19.17 1.01
N ILE A 150 -5.34 -19.82 1.83
CA ILE A 150 -6.27 -19.16 2.76
C ILE A 150 -5.74 -19.35 4.17
N VAL A 151 -5.54 -18.25 4.89
CA VAL A 151 -4.93 -18.26 6.22
C VAL A 151 -5.48 -17.16 7.11
N ASN A 152 -5.51 -17.40 8.42
CA ASN A 152 -5.80 -16.33 9.39
C ASN A 152 -4.69 -15.29 9.36
N ARG A 153 -5.08 -14.04 9.12
CA ARG A 153 -4.17 -12.91 8.96
C ARG A 153 -3.33 -12.62 10.20
N LEU A 154 -3.96 -12.65 11.37
CA LEU A 154 -3.28 -12.34 12.64
C LEU A 154 -2.30 -13.45 13.04
N ASP A 155 -2.65 -14.70 12.78
CA ASP A 155 -1.75 -15.84 13.03
C ASP A 155 -0.52 -15.75 12.13
N LEU A 156 -0.72 -15.49 10.83
CA LEU A 156 0.41 -15.30 9.91
C LEU A 156 1.26 -14.09 10.30
N LEU A 157 0.64 -12.94 10.59
CA LEU A 157 1.36 -11.72 11.00
C LEU A 157 2.17 -11.94 12.27
N SER A 158 1.59 -12.56 13.29
CA SER A 158 2.26 -12.79 14.58
C SER A 158 3.41 -13.79 14.43
N THR A 159 3.22 -14.84 13.64
CA THR A 159 4.28 -15.81 13.33
C THR A 159 5.41 -15.19 12.55
N VAL A 160 5.11 -14.40 11.50
CA VAL A 160 6.14 -13.66 10.75
C VAL A 160 6.90 -12.71 11.67
N LYS A 161 6.23 -12.03 12.61
CA LYS A 161 6.89 -11.18 13.61
C LYS A 161 7.88 -11.99 14.48
N ARG A 162 7.47 -13.13 15.02
CA ARG A 162 8.33 -13.97 15.89
C ARG A 162 9.50 -14.56 15.13
N VAL A 163 9.23 -15.24 14.02
CA VAL A 163 10.26 -15.90 13.20
C VAL A 163 11.28 -14.88 12.67
N SER A 164 10.83 -13.71 12.23
CA SER A 164 11.71 -12.68 11.68
C SER A 164 12.73 -12.09 12.67
N VAL A 165 12.58 -12.33 13.97
CA VAL A 165 13.58 -11.91 14.97
C VAL A 165 14.92 -12.60 14.74
N LEU A 166 14.89 -13.85 14.25
CA LEU A 166 16.06 -14.67 13.95
C LEU A 166 16.59 -14.49 12.53
N SER A 167 15.94 -13.66 11.70
CA SER A 167 16.36 -13.43 10.31
C SER A 167 17.60 -12.54 10.25
N ASN A 168 18.36 -12.68 9.16
CA ASN A 168 19.45 -11.76 8.85
C ASN A 168 18.93 -10.32 8.79
N LYS A 169 19.62 -9.39 9.44
CA LYS A 169 19.18 -7.99 9.59
C LYS A 169 19.13 -7.21 8.29
N THR A 170 19.95 -7.60 7.31
CA THR A 170 20.05 -6.92 6.03
C THR A 170 18.97 -7.41 5.07
N THR A 171 18.89 -8.73 4.86
CA THR A 171 17.95 -9.33 3.90
C THR A 171 16.55 -9.46 4.48
N ARG A 172 16.42 -9.64 5.80
CA ARG A 172 15.17 -9.91 6.52
C ARG A 172 14.38 -11.07 5.90
N GLN A 173 15.13 -12.06 5.42
CA GLN A 173 14.59 -13.15 4.65
C GLN A 173 13.84 -14.14 5.52
N ILE A 174 12.64 -14.50 5.09
CA ILE A 174 11.86 -15.63 5.59
C ILE A 174 11.38 -16.46 4.42
N ALA A 175 11.14 -17.73 4.64
CA ALA A 175 10.53 -18.62 3.66
C ALA A 175 9.18 -19.14 4.16
N LEU A 176 8.18 -19.15 3.31
CA LEU A 176 6.91 -19.82 3.49
C LEU A 176 6.99 -21.16 2.74
N ASN A 177 6.95 -22.25 3.48
CA ASN A 177 6.89 -23.61 2.95
C ASN A 177 5.44 -24.05 3.03
N LEU A 178 4.79 -24.17 1.89
CA LEU A 178 3.36 -24.38 1.73
C LEU A 178 3.15 -25.81 1.23
N THR A 179 2.43 -26.58 2.02
CA THR A 179 1.92 -27.91 1.63
C THR A 179 0.42 -27.93 1.88
N LYS A 180 -0.27 -28.93 1.41
CA LYS A 180 -1.74 -29.03 1.47
C LYS A 180 -2.32 -28.67 2.85
N ASP A 181 -1.71 -29.19 3.92
CA ASP A 181 -2.27 -29.10 5.28
C ASP A 181 -1.34 -28.39 6.26
N ASN A 182 -0.19 -27.88 5.80
CA ASN A 182 0.79 -27.25 6.71
C ASN A 182 1.44 -26.04 6.07
N ILE A 183 1.43 -24.95 6.80
CA ILE A 183 2.14 -23.72 6.47
C ILE A 183 3.28 -23.57 7.47
N LYS A 184 4.51 -23.78 7.01
CA LYS A 184 5.71 -23.63 7.82
C LYS A 184 6.44 -22.35 7.43
N ILE A 185 6.59 -21.43 8.35
CA ILE A 185 7.38 -20.22 8.18
C ILE A 185 8.77 -20.48 8.76
N THR A 186 9.82 -20.27 7.97
CA THR A 186 11.21 -20.52 8.38
C THR A 186 12.09 -19.29 8.13
N THR A 187 13.16 -19.19 8.89
CA THR A 187 14.25 -18.24 8.65
C THR A 187 15.58 -18.84 9.08
N GLU A 188 16.65 -18.39 8.44
CA GLU A 188 18.02 -18.76 8.77
C GLU A 188 18.95 -17.57 8.57
N ASP A 189 19.85 -17.35 9.53
CA ASP A 189 20.97 -16.40 9.40
C ASP A 189 22.27 -17.18 9.61
N SER A 190 22.92 -17.52 8.48
CA SER A 190 24.16 -18.30 8.50
C SER A 190 25.31 -17.57 9.17
N GLU A 191 25.32 -16.21 9.12
CA GLU A 191 26.37 -15.41 9.77
C GLU A 191 26.32 -15.54 11.31
N LYS A 192 25.09 -15.69 11.87
CA LYS A 192 24.87 -15.82 13.31
C LYS A 192 24.55 -17.22 13.75
N SER A 193 24.57 -18.18 12.82
CA SER A 193 24.17 -19.56 13.09
C SER A 193 22.81 -19.66 13.78
N SER A 194 21.88 -18.75 13.45
CA SER A 194 20.53 -18.73 14.01
C SER A 194 19.53 -19.28 13.01
N LYS A 195 18.61 -20.10 13.49
CA LYS A 195 17.52 -20.70 12.71
C LYS A 195 16.24 -20.73 13.52
N GLY A 196 15.13 -20.44 12.90
CA GLY A 196 13.84 -20.47 13.52
C GLY A 196 12.76 -20.95 12.56
N PHE A 197 11.76 -21.61 13.10
CA PHE A 197 10.57 -21.98 12.35
C PHE A 197 9.34 -22.02 13.23
N GLU A 198 8.20 -21.89 12.61
CA GLU A 198 6.90 -22.03 13.24
C GLU A 198 5.90 -22.57 12.23
N ASN A 199 4.94 -23.39 12.67
CA ASN A 199 3.86 -23.90 11.83
C ASN A 199 2.56 -23.20 12.22
N ILE A 200 1.74 -22.91 11.22
CA ILE A 200 0.39 -22.37 11.40
C ILE A 200 -0.60 -23.17 10.56
N SER A 201 -1.86 -23.11 10.96
CA SER A 201 -2.96 -23.71 10.21
C SER A 201 -3.36 -22.80 9.03
N GLY A 202 -3.77 -23.43 7.95
CA GLY A 202 -4.32 -22.76 6.76
C GLY A 202 -4.66 -23.79 5.70
N SER A 203 -5.33 -23.36 4.66
CA SER A 203 -5.69 -24.20 3.51
C SER A 203 -4.87 -23.76 2.30
N PHE A 204 -4.05 -24.66 1.77
CA PHE A 204 -3.28 -24.42 0.56
C PHE A 204 -3.76 -25.34 -0.56
N ILE A 205 -4.08 -24.75 -1.69
CA ILE A 205 -4.51 -25.44 -2.92
C ILE A 205 -3.44 -25.23 -3.97
N GLY A 206 -2.86 -26.30 -4.44
CA GLY A 206 -1.80 -26.32 -5.45
C GLY A 206 -0.71 -27.33 -5.12
N GLU A 207 0.31 -27.38 -5.95
CA GLU A 207 1.54 -28.15 -5.68
C GLU A 207 2.35 -27.48 -4.57
N ASP A 208 3.08 -28.28 -3.79
CA ASP A 208 3.96 -27.79 -2.74
C ASP A 208 4.86 -26.65 -3.23
N LEU A 209 4.92 -25.58 -2.45
CA LEU A 209 5.64 -24.38 -2.84
C LEU A 209 6.47 -23.85 -1.67
N THR A 210 7.73 -23.54 -1.94
CA THR A 210 8.57 -22.75 -1.04
C THR A 210 8.84 -21.40 -1.67
N ILE A 211 8.44 -20.31 -1.01
CA ILE A 211 8.60 -18.94 -1.51
C ILE A 211 9.23 -18.03 -0.44
N GLY A 212 10.21 -17.24 -0.85
CA GLY A 212 10.91 -16.31 0.03
C GLY A 212 10.34 -14.91 -0.01
N TYR A 213 10.25 -14.26 1.16
CA TYR A 213 9.83 -12.86 1.26
C TYR A 213 10.71 -12.07 2.23
N ASN A 214 10.80 -10.76 2.00
CA ASN A 214 11.28 -9.84 3.02
C ASN A 214 10.20 -9.70 4.11
N ALA A 215 10.53 -10.11 5.32
CA ALA A 215 9.60 -10.13 6.45
C ALA A 215 9.03 -8.75 6.79
N ALA A 216 9.78 -7.65 6.55
CA ALA A 216 9.26 -6.32 6.81
C ALA A 216 8.14 -5.95 5.83
N TYR A 217 8.34 -6.24 4.55
CA TYR A 217 7.32 -5.97 3.53
C TYR A 217 6.08 -6.85 3.71
N LEU A 218 6.28 -8.13 4.04
CA LEU A 218 5.15 -9.03 4.32
C LEU A 218 4.36 -8.56 5.55
N LYS A 219 5.04 -8.15 6.63
CA LYS A 219 4.39 -7.58 7.83
C LYS A 219 3.58 -6.33 7.50
N ASP A 220 4.12 -5.44 6.66
CA ASP A 220 3.42 -4.22 6.27
C ASP A 220 2.13 -4.55 5.51
N ILE A 221 2.17 -5.46 4.53
CA ILE A 221 0.98 -5.92 3.80
C ILE A 221 -0.05 -6.52 4.76
N LEU A 222 0.36 -7.46 5.61
CA LEU A 222 -0.53 -8.12 6.56
C LEU A 222 -1.14 -7.15 7.59
N SER A 223 -0.44 -6.07 7.92
CA SER A 223 -0.93 -5.05 8.85
C SER A 223 -1.97 -4.11 8.23
N HIS A 224 -1.99 -3.96 6.90
CA HIS A 224 -2.94 -3.10 6.19
C HIS A 224 -4.13 -3.85 5.58
N LEU A 225 -4.14 -5.18 5.64
CA LEU A 225 -5.34 -6.00 5.45
C LEU A 225 -6.15 -5.98 6.76
N THR A 226 -7.48 -6.00 6.66
CA THR A 226 -8.37 -5.80 7.83
C THR A 226 -9.27 -6.97 8.13
N THR A 227 -9.40 -7.94 7.21
CA THR A 227 -10.19 -9.16 7.40
C THR A 227 -9.46 -10.18 8.26
N ASP A 228 -10.19 -11.04 8.96
CA ASP A 228 -9.63 -12.11 9.78
C ASP A 228 -8.92 -13.15 8.92
N GLU A 229 -9.49 -13.51 7.78
CA GLU A 229 -8.88 -14.38 6.80
C GLU A 229 -8.48 -13.60 5.56
N ILE A 230 -7.39 -14.03 4.95
CA ILE A 230 -6.85 -13.47 3.71
C ILE A 230 -6.63 -14.57 2.69
N ILE A 231 -6.65 -14.18 1.41
CA ILE A 231 -6.32 -15.04 0.28
C ILE A 231 -4.98 -14.57 -0.28
N ILE A 232 -4.04 -15.50 -0.44
CA ILE A 232 -2.77 -15.26 -1.11
C ILE A 232 -2.72 -16.12 -2.36
N LYS A 233 -2.67 -15.47 -3.53
CA LYS A 233 -2.53 -16.17 -4.81
C LYS A 233 -1.06 -16.22 -5.24
N LEU A 234 -0.59 -17.39 -5.58
CA LEU A 234 0.81 -17.72 -5.87
C LEU A 234 0.91 -18.53 -7.16
N ASP A 235 2.10 -18.57 -7.73
CA ASP A 235 2.40 -19.45 -8.86
C ASP A 235 3.73 -20.19 -8.64
N SER A 236 4.85 -19.49 -8.63
CA SER A 236 6.20 -20.05 -8.52
C SER A 236 7.03 -19.35 -7.45
N PRO A 237 8.21 -19.88 -7.07
CA PRO A 237 9.10 -19.25 -6.08
C PRO A 237 9.62 -17.86 -6.48
N ILE A 238 9.48 -17.48 -7.75
CA ILE A 238 10.00 -16.22 -8.31
C ILE A 238 8.91 -15.29 -8.84
N SER A 239 7.66 -15.74 -8.88
CA SER A 239 6.51 -14.93 -9.30
C SER A 239 5.96 -14.13 -8.14
N ALA A 240 5.50 -12.91 -8.41
CA ALA A 240 4.91 -12.06 -7.38
C ALA A 240 3.67 -12.71 -6.75
N GLY A 241 3.58 -12.68 -5.42
CA GLY A 241 2.38 -13.07 -4.70
C GLY A 241 1.36 -11.95 -4.65
N LEU A 242 0.07 -12.31 -4.81
CA LEU A 242 -1.05 -11.39 -4.68
C LEU A 242 -1.81 -11.67 -3.39
N PHE A 243 -2.06 -10.62 -2.63
CA PHE A 243 -2.70 -10.68 -1.32
C PHE A 243 -4.04 -9.94 -1.38
N PHE A 244 -5.09 -10.59 -0.91
CA PHE A 244 -6.44 -10.06 -0.91
C PHE A 244 -7.08 -10.23 0.46
N PRO A 245 -7.98 -9.33 0.90
CA PRO A 245 -8.93 -9.67 1.95
C PRO A 245 -9.80 -10.84 1.46
N LYS A 246 -10.21 -11.74 2.33
CA LYS A 246 -11.11 -12.84 1.92
C LYS A 246 -12.44 -12.31 1.39
N GLU A 247 -12.91 -11.23 1.98
CA GLU A 247 -14.10 -10.50 1.53
C GLU A 247 -13.72 -9.05 1.26
N GLN A 248 -13.94 -8.60 0.02
CA GLN A 248 -13.78 -7.21 -0.33
C GLN A 248 -14.89 -6.37 0.34
N LEU A 249 -14.55 -5.16 0.77
CA LEU A 249 -15.57 -4.23 1.22
C LEU A 249 -16.48 -3.87 0.04
N LYS A 250 -17.75 -3.61 0.35
CA LYS A 250 -18.70 -3.16 -0.66
C LYS A 250 -18.16 -1.94 -1.41
N ASP A 251 -18.33 -1.94 -2.73
CA ASP A 251 -17.87 -0.88 -3.63
C ASP A 251 -16.36 -0.60 -3.53
N SER A 252 -15.57 -1.64 -3.24
CA SER A 252 -14.10 -1.53 -3.24
C SER A 252 -13.40 -2.78 -3.76
N ASP A 253 -12.20 -2.58 -4.32
CA ASP A 253 -11.31 -3.65 -4.77
C ASP A 253 -9.89 -3.37 -4.28
N LEU A 254 -9.39 -4.21 -3.38
CA LEU A 254 -8.04 -4.13 -2.85
C LEU A 254 -7.20 -5.30 -3.36
N THR A 255 -6.11 -4.99 -3.99
CA THR A 255 -5.06 -5.93 -4.39
C THR A 255 -3.72 -5.44 -3.87
N MET A 256 -3.00 -6.28 -3.15
CA MET A 256 -1.63 -6.01 -2.75
C MET A 256 -0.70 -7.04 -3.38
N LEU A 257 0.42 -6.59 -3.91
CA LEU A 257 1.42 -7.44 -4.54
C LEU A 257 2.71 -7.39 -3.73
N LEU A 258 3.38 -8.52 -3.59
CA LEU A 258 4.71 -8.62 -2.99
C LEU A 258 5.63 -9.43 -3.89
N MET A 259 6.77 -8.83 -4.26
CA MET A 259 7.83 -9.52 -4.99
C MET A 259 8.54 -10.50 -4.06
N PRO A 260 8.76 -11.75 -4.48
CA PRO A 260 9.54 -12.69 -3.72
C PRO A 260 11.03 -12.34 -3.76
N ILE A 261 11.78 -12.87 -2.80
CA ILE A 261 13.24 -12.87 -2.81
C ILE A 261 13.73 -14.28 -3.11
N ARG A 262 14.82 -14.39 -3.87
CA ARG A 262 15.44 -15.69 -4.16
C ARG A 262 15.99 -16.28 -2.87
N LEU A 263 15.61 -17.50 -2.58
CA LEU A 263 16.17 -18.27 -1.48
C LEU A 263 17.51 -18.88 -1.96
N ASN A 264 18.60 -18.50 -1.31
CA ASN A 264 19.89 -19.12 -1.55
C ASN A 264 19.94 -20.43 -0.74
N ASN A 265 19.86 -21.59 -1.41
CA ASN A 265 20.02 -22.96 -0.88
C ASN A 265 19.60 -23.15 0.58
N TRP A 266 18.32 -23.40 0.77
CA TRP A 266 17.73 -23.77 2.07
C TRP A 266 17.54 -25.28 2.15
#